data_0204364c343c12ebd95eefb7c2f0ce34
#
_entry.id   0204364c343c12ebd95eefb7c2f0ce34
#
_cell.length_a   1.000
_cell.length_b   1.000
_cell.length_c   1.000
_cell.angle_alpha   90.00
_cell.angle_beta   90.00
_cell.angle_gamma   90.00
#
_symmetry.space_group_name_H-M   'P 1'
#
loop_
_entity.id
_entity.type
_entity.pdbx_description
1 polymer ?
#
loop_
_entity_poly.entity_id
_entity_poly.type
_entity_poly.pdbx_seq_one_letter_code
_entity_poly.pdbx_strand_id
1 'polypeptide(L)'
;MTTRRRAPRTPVRRPRSDATRLRIIEAALQAFSAHGYDGAMTREIADAAGVQQPLINYHFGSKDGLWRAAVAHLFDELRTSIQTELGDLAALEPADALAAVLRHFVLFNAQRPQLSRLMLKETAAGSERLAWIVNHHLRPSFEAALALIRAAQGRGILAGIDAVSAYYLFVGAATSVFVMGPAYQLLTGADPFAPARRTAYADAVVQLFLPAHRPGSRRRAASEIQPPAGAQSVRTR
;
A
#
# COMPACT_ATOMS: atom_id res chain seq x y z
N MET A 1 15.05 52.70 21.61
CA MET A 1 15.68 51.87 20.58
C MET A 1 15.13 50.45 20.70
N THR A 2 14.15 50.09 19.88
CA THR A 2 13.42 48.82 19.96
C THR A 2 13.95 47.91 18.86
N THR A 3 14.75 46.93 19.22
CA THR A 3 15.32 45.94 18.28
C THR A 3 14.23 44.93 17.86
N ARG A 4 13.72 45.05 16.65
CA ARG A 4 12.83 44.08 16.01
C ARG A 4 13.56 42.74 15.82
N ARG A 5 13.23 41.71 16.59
CA ARG A 5 13.63 40.31 16.36
C ARG A 5 13.04 39.81 15.05
N ARG A 6 13.90 39.54 14.08
CA ARG A 6 13.54 38.94 12.79
C ARG A 6 13.18 37.47 13.02
N ALA A 7 11.93 37.08 12.71
CA ALA A 7 11.48 35.68 12.77
C ALA A 7 12.31 34.77 11.84
N PRO A 8 12.59 33.49 12.19
CA PRO A 8 13.34 32.58 11.35
C PRO A 8 12.54 32.30 10.07
N ARG A 9 13.16 32.58 8.91
CA ARG A 9 12.58 32.21 7.59
C ARG A 9 12.64 30.71 7.44
N THR A 10 11.51 30.03 7.36
CA THR A 10 11.40 28.63 6.93
C THR A 10 12.05 28.50 5.54
N PRO A 11 13.00 27.58 5.32
CA PRO A 11 13.64 27.43 4.02
C PRO A 11 12.61 26.97 2.99
N VAL A 12 12.36 27.80 1.97
CA VAL A 12 11.56 27.41 0.80
C VAL A 12 12.33 26.31 0.06
N ARG A 13 11.87 25.08 0.15
CA ARG A 13 12.41 23.92 -0.58
C ARG A 13 12.32 24.21 -2.09
N ARG A 14 13.47 24.13 -2.77
CA ARG A 14 13.51 24.38 -4.22
C ARG A 14 13.02 23.13 -4.97
N PRO A 15 12.14 23.23 -5.97
CA PRO A 15 11.56 22.08 -6.70
C PRO A 15 12.60 21.09 -7.26
N ARG A 16 13.76 21.58 -7.69
CA ARG A 16 14.88 20.72 -8.17
C ARG A 16 15.49 19.86 -7.05
N SER A 17 15.50 20.35 -5.81
CA SER A 17 15.99 19.60 -4.64
C SER A 17 15.07 18.43 -4.32
N ASP A 18 13.75 18.62 -4.42
CA ASP A 18 12.77 17.58 -4.11
C ASP A 18 12.77 16.48 -5.18
N ALA A 19 12.88 16.82 -6.46
CA ALA A 19 13.03 15.84 -7.53
C ALA A 19 14.32 15.00 -7.40
N THR A 20 15.43 15.62 -7.00
CA THR A 20 16.70 14.91 -6.76
C THR A 20 16.56 13.98 -5.54
N ARG A 21 15.95 14.46 -4.46
CA ARG A 21 15.70 13.66 -3.26
C ARG A 21 14.86 12.43 -3.58
N LEU A 22 13.81 12.56 -4.38
CA LEU A 22 12.95 11.45 -4.79
C LEU A 22 13.72 10.42 -5.64
N ARG A 23 14.55 10.85 -6.61
CA ARG A 23 15.38 9.92 -7.39
C ARG A 23 16.31 9.09 -6.52
N ILE A 24 16.93 9.71 -5.50
CA ILE A 24 17.78 8.99 -4.55
C ILE A 24 16.97 7.97 -3.74
N ILE A 25 15.77 8.33 -3.28
CA ILE A 25 14.85 7.42 -2.56
C ILE A 25 14.50 6.22 -3.43
N GLU A 26 14.12 6.42 -4.69
CA GLU A 26 13.75 5.32 -5.60
C GLU A 26 14.94 4.39 -5.88
N ALA A 27 16.14 4.93 -6.11
CA ALA A 27 17.34 4.12 -6.25
C ALA A 27 17.68 3.34 -4.96
N ALA A 28 17.50 3.98 -3.80
CA ALA A 28 17.70 3.35 -2.51
C ALA A 28 16.71 2.20 -2.25
N LEU A 29 15.44 2.37 -2.62
CA LEU A 29 14.41 1.32 -2.52
C LEU A 29 14.78 0.09 -3.35
N GLN A 30 15.28 0.29 -4.56
CA GLN A 30 15.77 -0.82 -5.40
C GLN A 30 16.94 -1.53 -4.72
N ALA A 31 17.96 -0.80 -4.26
CA ALA A 31 19.14 -1.38 -3.64
C ALA A 31 18.82 -2.11 -2.33
N PHE A 32 18.06 -1.47 -1.41
CA PHE A 32 17.72 -2.07 -0.12
C PHE A 32 16.78 -3.28 -0.27
N SER A 33 15.82 -3.25 -1.18
CA SER A 33 14.95 -4.40 -1.41
C SER A 33 15.68 -5.57 -2.09
N ALA A 34 16.70 -5.31 -2.91
CA ALA A 34 17.49 -6.34 -3.58
C ALA A 34 18.58 -6.93 -2.66
N HIS A 35 19.35 -6.07 -1.97
CA HIS A 35 20.57 -6.47 -1.27
C HIS A 35 20.47 -6.42 0.26
N GLY A 36 19.34 -5.93 0.82
CA GLY A 36 19.19 -5.64 2.24
C GLY A 36 19.95 -4.38 2.65
N TYR A 37 19.84 -4.02 3.93
CA TYR A 37 20.51 -2.83 4.43
C TYR A 37 22.04 -2.93 4.30
N ASP A 38 22.63 -4.03 4.77
CA ASP A 38 24.10 -4.15 4.84
C ASP A 38 24.75 -4.27 3.44
N GLY A 39 24.11 -5.02 2.52
CA GLY A 39 24.59 -5.22 1.17
C GLY A 39 24.42 -4.03 0.23
N ALA A 40 23.53 -3.09 0.52
CA ALA A 40 23.34 -1.91 -0.34
C ALA A 40 24.48 -0.88 -0.12
N MET A 41 25.12 -0.45 -1.18
CA MET A 41 26.21 0.53 -1.13
C MET A 41 25.72 1.93 -1.53
N THR A 42 26.00 2.94 -0.71
CA THR A 42 25.56 4.34 -0.99
C THR A 42 26.15 4.89 -2.28
N ARG A 43 27.33 4.42 -2.70
CA ARG A 43 27.94 4.78 -3.99
C ARG A 43 27.08 4.28 -5.16
N GLU A 44 26.69 2.99 -5.12
CA GLU A 44 25.86 2.40 -6.17
C GLU A 44 24.48 3.06 -6.24
N ILE A 45 23.91 3.42 -5.07
CA ILE A 45 22.65 4.17 -4.99
C ILE A 45 22.81 5.54 -5.65
N ALA A 46 23.93 6.24 -5.40
CA ALA A 46 24.19 7.55 -6.00
C ALA A 46 24.33 7.43 -7.53
N ASP A 47 25.09 6.45 -8.00
CA ASP A 47 25.29 6.18 -9.43
C ASP A 47 23.94 5.87 -10.11
N ALA A 48 23.11 5.00 -9.52
CA ALA A 48 21.77 4.66 -10.02
C ALA A 48 20.81 5.87 -10.01
N ALA A 49 20.94 6.78 -9.04
CA ALA A 49 20.16 8.01 -8.98
C ALA A 49 20.66 9.11 -9.94
N GLY A 50 21.82 8.91 -10.59
CA GLY A 50 22.47 9.93 -11.43
C GLY A 50 22.91 11.16 -10.63
N VAL A 51 23.49 10.94 -9.43
CA VAL A 51 23.98 11.98 -8.54
C VAL A 51 25.35 11.63 -7.99
N GLN A 52 26.06 12.64 -7.47
CA GLN A 52 27.31 12.38 -6.75
C GLN A 52 27.02 11.93 -5.32
N GLN A 53 27.79 10.95 -4.81
CA GLN A 53 27.61 10.37 -3.48
C GLN A 53 27.49 11.39 -2.33
N PRO A 54 28.21 12.52 -2.28
CA PRO A 54 28.04 13.53 -1.23
C PRO A 54 26.63 14.11 -1.12
N LEU A 55 25.82 14.07 -2.20
CA LEU A 55 24.41 14.52 -2.16
C LEU A 55 23.54 13.59 -1.31
N ILE A 56 23.87 12.31 -1.15
CA ILE A 56 23.18 11.42 -0.23
C ILE A 56 23.33 11.93 1.19
N ASN A 57 24.58 12.23 1.61
CA ASN A 57 24.82 12.79 2.94
C ASN A 57 24.19 14.16 3.13
N TYR A 58 24.18 14.99 2.10
CA TYR A 58 23.52 16.29 2.15
C TYR A 58 22.00 16.19 2.38
N HIS A 59 21.32 15.24 1.70
CA HIS A 59 19.86 15.09 1.80
C HIS A 59 19.40 14.24 2.98
N PHE A 60 20.18 13.27 3.40
CA PHE A 60 19.75 12.22 4.35
C PHE A 60 20.66 12.06 5.56
N GLY A 61 21.83 12.71 5.59
CA GLY A 61 22.82 12.67 6.68
C GLY A 61 23.64 11.37 6.75
N SER A 62 23.00 10.21 6.54
CA SER A 62 23.62 8.90 6.65
C SER A 62 22.92 7.85 5.79
N LYS A 63 23.51 6.66 5.67
CA LYS A 63 22.84 5.48 5.06
C LYS A 63 21.58 5.10 5.84
N ASP A 64 21.58 5.17 7.17
CA ASP A 64 20.40 4.92 8.00
C ASP A 64 19.31 5.97 7.74
N GLY A 65 19.67 7.25 7.67
CA GLY A 65 18.73 8.32 7.32
C GLY A 65 18.12 8.15 5.92
N LEU A 66 18.91 7.71 4.94
CA LEU A 66 18.41 7.37 3.60
C LEU A 66 17.46 6.17 3.65
N TRP A 67 17.83 5.11 4.39
CA TRP A 67 17.00 3.92 4.55
C TRP A 67 15.66 4.25 5.18
N ARG A 68 15.65 5.02 6.29
CA ARG A 68 14.42 5.47 6.94
C ARG A 68 13.55 6.30 6.00
N ALA A 69 14.14 7.20 5.23
CA ALA A 69 13.41 8.02 4.27
C ALA A 69 12.81 7.16 3.14
N ALA A 70 13.52 6.14 2.68
CA ALA A 70 13.05 5.21 1.65
C ALA A 70 11.88 4.35 2.17
N VAL A 71 12.00 3.79 3.38
CA VAL A 71 10.91 3.03 4.02
C VAL A 71 9.67 3.90 4.23
N ALA A 72 9.85 5.09 4.83
CA ALA A 72 8.75 6.03 5.06
C ALA A 72 8.03 6.37 3.75
N HIS A 73 8.77 6.56 2.66
CA HIS A 73 8.20 6.85 1.34
C HIS A 73 7.26 5.74 0.86
N LEU A 74 7.65 4.45 0.97
CA LEU A 74 6.79 3.31 0.59
C LEU A 74 5.50 3.24 1.40
N PHE A 75 5.60 3.41 2.71
CA PHE A 75 4.41 3.39 3.57
C PHE A 75 3.51 4.60 3.35
N ASP A 76 4.09 5.77 3.06
CA ASP A 76 3.34 6.97 2.71
C ASP A 76 2.63 6.82 1.37
N GLU A 77 3.27 6.21 0.37
CA GLU A 77 2.63 5.88 -0.91
C GLU A 77 1.44 4.92 -0.70
N LEU A 78 1.62 3.83 0.05
CA LEU A 78 0.54 2.90 0.35
C LEU A 78 -0.63 3.60 1.04
N ARG A 79 -0.35 4.40 2.07
CA ARG A 79 -1.38 5.13 2.82
C ARG A 79 -2.11 6.13 1.92
N THR A 80 -1.36 6.90 1.14
CA THR A 80 -1.92 7.89 0.23
C THR A 80 -2.76 7.24 -0.86
N SER A 81 -2.31 6.11 -1.43
CA SER A 81 -3.06 5.39 -2.46
C SER A 81 -4.37 4.82 -1.91
N ILE A 82 -4.38 4.29 -0.69
CA ILE A 82 -5.63 3.87 -0.02
C ILE A 82 -6.58 5.06 0.12
N GLN A 83 -6.11 6.20 0.61
CA GLN A 83 -6.96 7.38 0.80
C GLN A 83 -7.50 7.95 -0.50
N THR A 84 -6.68 7.99 -1.56
CA THR A 84 -7.06 8.61 -2.84
C THR A 84 -7.90 7.70 -3.72
N GLU A 85 -7.62 6.39 -3.72
CA GLU A 85 -8.28 5.43 -4.62
C GLU A 85 -9.52 4.79 -3.99
N LEU A 86 -9.55 4.58 -2.67
CA LEU A 86 -10.68 3.95 -1.99
C LEU A 86 -11.62 4.96 -1.32
N GLY A 87 -11.20 6.20 -1.12
CA GLY A 87 -12.02 7.26 -0.51
C GLY A 87 -12.37 6.96 0.95
N ASP A 88 -13.61 7.28 1.33
CA ASP A 88 -14.12 7.07 2.69
C ASP A 88 -14.58 5.61 2.90
N LEU A 89 -13.68 4.78 3.42
CA LEU A 89 -13.97 3.39 3.75
C LEU A 89 -15.05 3.25 4.84
N ALA A 90 -15.23 4.26 5.70
CA ALA A 90 -16.25 4.23 6.75
C ALA A 90 -17.67 4.35 6.20
N ALA A 91 -17.84 4.89 4.99
CA ALA A 91 -19.12 4.95 4.30
C ALA A 91 -19.52 3.61 3.65
N LEU A 92 -18.61 2.64 3.57
CA LEU A 92 -18.89 1.33 2.98
C LEU A 92 -19.37 0.33 4.02
N GLU A 93 -20.14 -0.68 3.56
CA GLU A 93 -20.37 -1.86 4.40
C GLU A 93 -19.06 -2.56 4.70
N PRO A 94 -18.89 -3.17 5.90
CA PRO A 94 -17.62 -3.78 6.29
C PRO A 94 -17.06 -4.81 5.30
N ALA A 95 -17.90 -5.58 4.63
CA ALA A 95 -17.49 -6.53 3.59
C ALA A 95 -16.90 -5.84 2.36
N ASP A 96 -17.56 -4.78 1.90
CA ASP A 96 -17.14 -4.01 0.73
C ASP A 96 -15.84 -3.25 1.02
N ALA A 97 -15.72 -2.64 2.21
CA ALA A 97 -14.52 -1.97 2.67
C ALA A 97 -13.33 -2.95 2.77
N LEU A 98 -13.55 -4.13 3.38
CA LEU A 98 -12.52 -5.17 3.48
C LEU A 98 -12.10 -5.65 2.09
N ALA A 99 -13.04 -5.97 1.19
CA ALA A 99 -12.74 -6.38 -0.18
C ALA A 99 -11.92 -5.32 -0.94
N ALA A 100 -12.30 -4.05 -0.82
CA ALA A 100 -11.58 -2.94 -1.45
C ALA A 100 -10.13 -2.84 -0.95
N VAL A 101 -9.92 -2.88 0.38
CA VAL A 101 -8.58 -2.83 0.98
C VAL A 101 -7.74 -4.04 0.58
N LEU A 102 -8.32 -5.26 0.62
CA LEU A 102 -7.63 -6.48 0.23
C LEU A 102 -7.15 -6.40 -1.22
N ARG A 103 -8.06 -6.05 -2.14
CA ARG A 103 -7.74 -5.92 -3.55
C ARG A 103 -6.68 -4.86 -3.82
N HIS A 104 -6.83 -3.69 -3.20
CA HIS A 104 -5.89 -2.59 -3.33
C HIS A 104 -4.49 -2.98 -2.84
N PHE A 105 -4.38 -3.62 -1.67
CA PHE A 105 -3.10 -4.04 -1.10
C PHE A 105 -2.38 -5.07 -1.98
N VAL A 106 -3.09 -6.03 -2.58
CA VAL A 106 -2.51 -6.97 -3.55
C VAL A 106 -1.95 -6.22 -4.76
N LEU A 107 -2.74 -5.31 -5.35
CA LEU A 107 -2.33 -4.54 -6.53
C LEU A 107 -1.17 -3.59 -6.22
N PHE A 108 -1.15 -2.98 -5.04
CA PHE A 108 -0.04 -2.16 -4.58
C PHE A 108 1.26 -2.96 -4.48
N ASN A 109 1.23 -4.16 -3.87
CA ASN A 109 2.41 -5.03 -3.79
C ASN A 109 2.90 -5.52 -5.16
N ALA A 110 2.01 -5.68 -6.13
CA ALA A 110 2.39 -5.97 -7.51
C ALA A 110 3.09 -4.78 -8.20
N GLN A 111 2.70 -3.55 -7.86
CA GLN A 111 3.30 -2.33 -8.41
C GLN A 111 4.58 -1.93 -7.67
N ARG A 112 4.63 -2.17 -6.37
CA ARG A 112 5.72 -1.81 -5.45
C ARG A 112 6.25 -3.04 -4.70
N PRO A 113 6.81 -4.05 -5.40
CA PRO A 113 7.30 -5.28 -4.78
C PRO A 113 8.44 -5.05 -3.80
N GLN A 114 9.06 -3.87 -3.83
CA GLN A 114 10.08 -3.43 -2.87
C GLN A 114 9.56 -3.47 -1.43
N LEU A 115 8.27 -3.16 -1.19
CA LEU A 115 7.69 -3.18 0.15
C LEU A 115 7.80 -4.58 0.77
N SER A 116 7.25 -5.59 0.09
CA SER A 116 7.24 -6.97 0.59
C SER A 116 8.66 -7.55 0.70
N ARG A 117 9.55 -7.27 -0.28
CA ARG A 117 10.93 -7.75 -0.27
C ARG A 117 11.74 -7.13 0.86
N LEU A 118 11.60 -5.84 1.10
CA LEU A 118 12.25 -5.14 2.20
C LEU A 118 11.75 -5.67 3.54
N MET A 119 10.44 -5.82 3.71
CA MET A 119 9.84 -6.36 4.92
C MET A 119 10.34 -7.79 5.21
N LEU A 120 10.42 -8.64 4.21
CA LEU A 120 10.96 -10.00 4.37
C LEU A 120 12.40 -9.98 4.89
N LYS A 121 13.26 -9.13 4.32
CA LYS A 121 14.67 -9.01 4.74
C LYS A 121 14.82 -8.49 6.17
N GLU A 122 14.11 -7.42 6.53
CA GLU A 122 14.17 -6.85 7.87
C GLU A 122 13.59 -7.81 8.92
N THR A 123 12.51 -8.54 8.58
CA THR A 123 11.93 -9.56 9.45
C THR A 123 12.91 -10.71 9.68
N ALA A 124 13.58 -11.19 8.64
CA ALA A 124 14.58 -12.25 8.74
C ALA A 124 15.81 -11.82 9.55
N ALA A 125 16.21 -10.55 9.45
CA ALA A 125 17.33 -10.00 10.20
C ALA A 125 17.02 -9.76 11.68
N GLY A 126 15.75 -9.55 12.05
CA GLY A 126 15.34 -9.27 13.44
C GLY A 126 15.99 -8.02 14.04
N SER A 127 16.31 -7.03 13.22
CA SER A 127 17.12 -5.87 13.59
C SER A 127 16.34 -4.77 14.31
N GLU A 128 17.04 -3.80 14.90
CA GLU A 128 16.42 -2.58 15.46
C GLU A 128 15.66 -1.79 14.37
N ARG A 129 16.03 -1.92 13.12
CA ARG A 129 15.32 -1.34 11.98
C ARG A 129 13.91 -1.91 11.84
N LEU A 130 13.73 -3.21 12.07
CA LEU A 130 12.38 -3.82 12.11
C LEU A 130 11.54 -3.20 13.22
N ALA A 131 12.11 -3.07 14.43
CA ALA A 131 11.40 -2.43 15.56
C ALA A 131 10.99 -0.98 15.22
N TRP A 132 11.86 -0.24 14.52
CA TRP A 132 11.53 1.10 14.04
C TRP A 132 10.39 1.09 13.02
N ILE A 133 10.40 0.18 12.03
CA ILE A 133 9.30 0.04 11.05
C ILE A 133 7.99 -0.26 11.79
N VAL A 134 8.00 -1.23 12.70
CA VAL A 134 6.81 -1.63 13.46
C VAL A 134 6.22 -0.43 14.20
N ASN A 135 7.04 0.31 14.92
CA ASN A 135 6.55 1.40 15.77
C ASN A 135 6.08 2.63 14.98
N HIS A 136 6.70 2.94 13.84
CA HIS A 136 6.41 4.17 13.09
C HIS A 136 5.43 3.97 11.93
N HIS A 137 5.33 2.76 11.38
CA HIS A 137 4.56 2.52 10.16
C HIS A 137 3.56 1.37 10.27
N LEU A 138 3.99 0.20 10.80
CA LEU A 138 3.12 -0.98 10.79
C LEU A 138 2.02 -0.93 11.84
N ARG A 139 2.31 -0.46 13.05
CA ARG A 139 1.33 -0.49 14.15
C ARG A 139 0.03 0.22 13.82
N PRO A 140 0.01 1.46 13.31
CA PRO A 140 -1.24 2.13 12.95
C PRO A 140 -2.01 1.39 11.85
N SER A 141 -1.30 0.89 10.83
CA SER A 141 -1.92 0.13 9.72
C SER A 141 -2.47 -1.21 10.18
N PHE A 142 -1.78 -1.90 11.08
CA PHE A 142 -2.20 -3.15 11.69
C PHE A 142 -3.48 -2.96 12.52
N GLU A 143 -3.53 -1.94 13.37
CA GLU A 143 -4.70 -1.62 14.20
C GLU A 143 -5.91 -1.28 13.33
N ALA A 144 -5.73 -0.48 12.28
CA ALA A 144 -6.79 -0.15 11.32
C ALA A 144 -7.29 -1.41 10.58
N ALA A 145 -6.38 -2.28 10.14
CA ALA A 145 -6.75 -3.54 9.49
C ALA A 145 -7.51 -4.47 10.44
N LEU A 146 -7.07 -4.60 11.70
CA LEU A 146 -7.80 -5.39 12.70
C LEU A 146 -9.20 -4.85 12.99
N ALA A 147 -9.36 -3.52 13.05
CA ALA A 147 -10.66 -2.90 13.23
C ALA A 147 -11.62 -3.26 12.06
N LEU A 148 -11.12 -3.19 10.82
CA LEU A 148 -11.87 -3.55 9.63
C LEU A 148 -12.23 -5.04 9.59
N ILE A 149 -11.29 -5.93 9.93
CA ILE A 149 -11.54 -7.37 10.02
C ILE A 149 -12.61 -7.66 11.08
N ARG A 150 -12.51 -7.07 12.28
CA ARG A 150 -13.50 -7.25 13.35
C ARG A 150 -14.88 -6.73 12.95
N ALA A 151 -14.96 -5.62 12.24
CA ALA A 151 -16.24 -5.11 11.71
C ALA A 151 -16.86 -6.11 10.72
N ALA A 152 -16.07 -6.72 9.86
CA ALA A 152 -16.53 -7.78 8.95
C ALA A 152 -16.96 -9.06 9.72
N GLN A 153 -16.23 -9.43 10.77
CA GLN A 153 -16.58 -10.55 11.64
C GLN A 153 -17.92 -10.35 12.35
N GLY A 154 -18.23 -9.12 12.76
CA GLY A 154 -19.56 -8.74 13.30
C GLY A 154 -20.71 -8.97 12.31
N ARG A 155 -20.43 -9.15 11.02
CA ARG A 155 -21.38 -9.50 9.95
C ARG A 155 -21.30 -10.97 9.53
N GLY A 156 -20.60 -11.81 10.29
CA GLY A 156 -20.43 -13.24 10.01
C GLY A 156 -19.34 -13.57 8.98
N ILE A 157 -18.57 -12.59 8.52
CA ILE A 157 -17.45 -12.79 7.58
C ILE A 157 -16.22 -13.19 8.37
N LEU A 158 -15.48 -14.20 7.89
CA LEU A 158 -14.31 -14.77 8.60
C LEU A 158 -14.65 -15.27 10.01
N ALA A 159 -15.89 -15.72 10.23
CA ALA A 159 -16.31 -16.29 11.50
C ALA A 159 -15.45 -17.50 11.86
N GLY A 160 -15.02 -17.57 13.13
CA GLY A 160 -14.18 -18.68 13.64
C GLY A 160 -12.67 -18.53 13.40
N ILE A 161 -12.23 -17.48 12.74
CA ILE A 161 -10.80 -17.16 12.59
C ILE A 161 -10.50 -15.91 13.46
N ASP A 162 -9.50 -15.97 14.33
CA ASP A 162 -9.13 -14.76 15.08
C ASP A 162 -8.61 -13.65 14.16
N ALA A 163 -8.80 -12.37 14.54
CA ALA A 163 -8.52 -11.24 13.65
C ALA A 163 -7.02 -11.12 13.32
N VAL A 164 -6.12 -11.53 14.22
CA VAL A 164 -4.66 -11.50 13.99
C VAL A 164 -4.27 -12.57 12.99
N SER A 165 -4.78 -13.78 13.14
CA SER A 165 -4.58 -14.86 12.16
C SER A 165 -5.12 -14.49 10.80
N ALA A 166 -6.31 -13.90 10.71
CA ALA A 166 -6.89 -13.43 9.46
C ALA A 166 -5.99 -12.36 8.78
N TYR A 167 -5.43 -11.43 9.56
CA TYR A 167 -4.48 -10.44 9.06
C TYR A 167 -3.23 -11.08 8.46
N TYR A 168 -2.57 -12.00 9.18
CA TYR A 168 -1.34 -12.63 8.69
C TYR A 168 -1.59 -13.58 7.51
N LEU A 169 -2.68 -14.32 7.50
CA LEU A 169 -3.10 -15.13 6.35
C LEU A 169 -3.30 -14.24 5.11
N PHE A 170 -3.95 -13.10 5.30
CA PHE A 170 -4.14 -12.14 4.21
C PHE A 170 -2.82 -11.54 3.72
N VAL A 171 -1.94 -11.04 4.62
CA VAL A 171 -0.64 -10.49 4.22
C VAL A 171 0.17 -11.54 3.46
N GLY A 172 0.19 -12.79 3.94
CA GLY A 172 0.84 -13.90 3.25
C GLY A 172 0.28 -14.14 1.85
N ALA A 173 -1.05 -14.25 1.72
CA ALA A 173 -1.71 -14.41 0.42
C ALA A 173 -1.44 -13.23 -0.52
N ALA A 174 -1.50 -11.99 -0.01
CA ALA A 174 -1.34 -10.79 -0.83
C ALA A 174 0.08 -10.59 -1.37
N THR A 175 1.10 -11.10 -0.69
CA THR A 175 2.50 -10.78 -1.00
C THR A 175 3.29 -11.95 -1.60
N SER A 176 2.93 -13.20 -1.27
CA SER A 176 3.74 -14.39 -1.57
C SER A 176 4.08 -14.54 -3.05
N VAL A 177 3.12 -14.39 -3.94
CA VAL A 177 3.34 -14.55 -5.39
C VAL A 177 4.34 -13.53 -5.95
N PHE A 178 4.38 -12.32 -5.41
CA PHE A 178 5.29 -11.26 -5.85
C PHE A 178 6.68 -11.39 -5.24
N VAL A 179 6.76 -11.86 -3.99
CA VAL A 179 8.04 -12.20 -3.34
C VAL A 179 8.69 -13.40 -4.02
N MET A 180 7.89 -14.41 -4.36
CA MET A 180 8.32 -15.63 -5.05
C MET A 180 8.29 -15.49 -6.58
N GLY A 181 8.20 -14.29 -7.12
CA GLY A 181 8.05 -14.02 -8.56
C GLY A 181 9.01 -14.82 -9.47
N PRO A 182 10.32 -14.90 -9.19
CA PRO A 182 11.24 -15.73 -9.99
C PRO A 182 10.88 -17.22 -9.99
N ALA A 183 10.55 -17.79 -8.84
CA ALA A 183 10.11 -19.18 -8.74
C ALA A 183 8.77 -19.42 -9.47
N TYR A 184 7.82 -18.50 -9.30
CA TYR A 184 6.56 -18.52 -10.03
C TYR A 184 6.78 -18.57 -11.55
N GLN A 185 7.65 -17.71 -12.07
CA GLN A 185 7.96 -17.66 -13.50
C GLN A 185 8.60 -18.96 -14.01
N LEU A 186 9.55 -19.52 -13.26
CA LEU A 186 10.17 -20.81 -13.60
C LEU A 186 9.17 -21.98 -13.60
N LEU A 187 8.24 -22.00 -12.65
CA LEU A 187 7.26 -23.08 -12.52
C LEU A 187 6.12 -22.98 -13.54
N THR A 188 5.71 -21.76 -13.91
CA THR A 188 4.50 -21.55 -14.72
C THR A 188 4.78 -21.03 -16.12
N GLY A 189 6.01 -20.59 -16.41
CA GLY A 189 6.37 -19.88 -17.65
C GLY A 189 5.76 -18.49 -17.78
N ALA A 190 5.15 -17.96 -16.72
CA ALA A 190 4.37 -16.72 -16.77
C ALA A 190 4.90 -15.66 -15.79
N ASP A 191 4.74 -14.39 -16.16
CA ASP A 191 5.09 -13.26 -15.29
C ASP A 191 3.94 -12.92 -14.34
N PRO A 192 4.13 -13.04 -13.00
CA PRO A 192 3.10 -12.69 -12.02
C PRO A 192 2.78 -11.19 -12.00
N PHE A 193 3.68 -10.33 -12.50
CA PHE A 193 3.51 -8.89 -12.57
C PHE A 193 2.73 -8.41 -13.80
N ALA A 194 2.46 -9.29 -14.77
CA ALA A 194 1.67 -8.93 -15.96
C ALA A 194 0.27 -8.40 -15.55
N PRO A 195 -0.24 -7.30 -16.16
CA PRO A 195 -1.47 -6.63 -15.74
C PRO A 195 -2.68 -7.55 -15.53
N ALA A 196 -2.93 -8.46 -16.47
CA ALA A 196 -4.05 -9.40 -16.37
C ALA A 196 -3.88 -10.38 -15.21
N ARG A 197 -2.64 -10.86 -14.94
CA ARG A 197 -2.37 -11.83 -13.88
C ARG A 197 -2.47 -11.20 -12.48
N ARG A 198 -1.91 -10.00 -12.28
CA ARG A 198 -2.02 -9.30 -10.99
C ARG A 198 -3.48 -8.98 -10.65
N THR A 199 -4.30 -8.63 -11.65
CA THR A 199 -5.74 -8.40 -11.46
C THR A 199 -6.45 -9.69 -11.09
N ALA A 200 -6.25 -10.77 -11.86
CA ALA A 200 -6.85 -12.08 -11.56
C ALA A 200 -6.42 -12.61 -10.18
N TYR A 201 -5.16 -12.41 -9.81
CA TYR A 201 -4.67 -12.80 -8.49
C TYR A 201 -5.32 -11.98 -7.36
N ALA A 202 -5.47 -10.67 -7.53
CA ALA A 202 -6.17 -9.83 -6.56
C ALA A 202 -7.63 -10.26 -6.38
N ASP A 203 -8.31 -10.58 -7.46
CA ASP A 203 -9.70 -11.08 -7.42
C ASP A 203 -9.78 -12.45 -6.74
N ALA A 204 -8.82 -13.36 -6.99
CA ALA A 204 -8.73 -14.65 -6.32
C ALA A 204 -8.51 -14.52 -4.81
N VAL A 205 -7.63 -13.60 -4.37
CA VAL A 205 -7.40 -13.32 -2.94
C VAL A 205 -8.69 -12.80 -2.29
N VAL A 206 -9.37 -11.83 -2.93
CA VAL A 206 -10.66 -11.33 -2.41
C VAL A 206 -11.68 -12.46 -2.31
N GLN A 207 -11.81 -13.30 -3.34
CA GLN A 207 -12.75 -14.43 -3.34
C GLN A 207 -12.42 -15.46 -2.26
N LEU A 208 -11.14 -15.70 -1.97
CA LEU A 208 -10.70 -16.62 -0.92
C LEU A 208 -11.18 -16.18 0.47
N PHE A 209 -11.03 -14.89 0.77
CA PHE A 209 -11.39 -14.33 2.09
C PHE A 209 -12.86 -13.95 2.20
N LEU A 210 -13.51 -13.66 1.09
CA LEU A 210 -14.88 -13.14 0.99
C LEU A 210 -15.67 -13.90 -0.10
N PRO A 211 -15.89 -15.22 0.05
CA PRO A 211 -16.47 -16.05 -1.01
C PRO A 211 -17.89 -15.64 -1.43
N ALA A 212 -18.65 -15.01 -0.52
CA ALA A 212 -20.00 -14.52 -0.80
C ALA A 212 -20.01 -13.08 -1.40
N HIS A 213 -18.85 -12.42 -1.45
CA HIS A 213 -18.75 -11.05 -1.97
C HIS A 213 -18.74 -11.07 -3.50
N ARG A 214 -19.76 -10.46 -4.12
CA ARG A 214 -19.81 -10.21 -5.58
C ARG A 214 -19.56 -8.73 -5.83
N PRO A 215 -18.42 -8.34 -6.44
CA PRO A 215 -18.18 -6.94 -6.77
C PRO A 215 -19.26 -6.45 -7.74
N GLY A 216 -19.96 -5.36 -7.37
CA GLY A 216 -20.93 -4.68 -8.24
C GLY A 216 -22.39 -5.07 -8.11
N SER A 217 -22.82 -5.90 -7.14
CA SER A 217 -24.22 -6.26 -6.96
C SER A 217 -25.15 -5.09 -6.57
N ARG A 218 -24.61 -3.98 -6.05
CA ARG A 218 -25.40 -2.81 -5.65
C ARG A 218 -25.69 -1.78 -6.74
N ARG A 219 -25.01 -1.83 -7.90
CA ARG A 219 -25.38 -0.90 -9.01
C ARG A 219 -26.69 -1.25 -9.72
N ARG A 220 -27.21 -2.48 -9.57
CA ARG A 220 -28.49 -2.89 -10.19
C ARG A 220 -29.72 -2.53 -9.34
N ALA A 221 -29.61 -2.42 -8.02
CA ALA A 221 -30.75 -2.09 -7.17
C ALA A 221 -31.19 -0.61 -7.22
N ALA A 222 -30.33 0.30 -7.68
CA ALA A 222 -30.65 1.71 -7.82
C ALA A 222 -31.26 2.11 -9.19
N SER A 223 -31.26 1.20 -10.18
CA SER A 223 -31.83 1.46 -11.51
C SER A 223 -33.25 0.87 -11.71
N GLU A 224 -33.80 0.16 -10.73
CA GLU A 224 -35.17 -0.38 -10.75
C GLU A 224 -36.12 0.41 -9.86
N ILE A 225 -36.03 1.75 -9.80
CA ILE A 225 -37.14 2.57 -9.36
C ILE A 225 -38.01 2.81 -10.59
N GLN A 226 -38.96 1.90 -10.80
CA GLN A 226 -40.02 2.01 -11.77
C GLN A 226 -40.87 3.24 -11.43
N PRO A 227 -41.15 4.16 -12.36
CA PRO A 227 -42.07 5.27 -12.09
C PRO A 227 -43.49 4.72 -11.89
N PRO A 228 -44.28 5.34 -11.03
CA PRO A 228 -45.66 4.87 -10.73
C PRO A 228 -46.53 4.91 -11.98
N ALA A 229 -47.06 3.74 -12.34
CA ALA A 229 -48.10 3.60 -13.33
C ALA A 229 -49.38 4.26 -12.76
N GLY A 230 -49.92 5.27 -13.44
CA GLY A 230 -51.22 5.79 -13.08
C GLY A 230 -51.48 7.25 -13.40
N ALA A 231 -51.70 7.56 -14.67
CA ALA A 231 -52.58 8.66 -15.06
C ALA A 231 -53.44 8.22 -16.26
N GLN A 232 -54.56 7.59 -15.96
CA GLN A 232 -55.60 7.35 -16.93
C GLN A 232 -56.18 8.70 -17.39
N SER A 233 -56.12 8.94 -18.68
CA SER A 233 -56.78 10.06 -19.35
C SER A 233 -58.32 9.89 -19.23
N VAL A 234 -58.96 10.79 -18.54
CA VAL A 234 -60.42 10.99 -18.64
C VAL A 234 -60.69 11.69 -19.97
N ARG A 235 -61.26 10.94 -20.92
CA ARG A 235 -61.99 11.53 -22.06
C ARG A 235 -63.35 11.98 -21.58
N THR A 236 -63.62 13.26 -21.71
CA THR A 236 -64.98 13.80 -21.70
C THR A 236 -65.36 14.35 -23.08
N ARG A 237 -66.56 14.10 -23.42
CA ARG A 237 -67.25 14.38 -24.70
C ARG A 237 -67.15 15.83 -25.14
#